data_a48b501cba1d30b464ca3043f2da71af
#
_entry.id   a48b501cba1d30b464ca3043f2da71af
#
_cell.length_a   1.000
_cell.length_b   1.000
_cell.length_c   1.000
_cell.angle_alpha   90.00
_cell.angle_beta   90.00
_cell.angle_gamma   90.00
#
_symmetry.space_group_name_H-M   'P 1'
#
loop_
_entity.id
_entity.type
_entity.pdbx_description
1 polymer ?
#
loop_
_entity_poly.entity_id
_entity_poly.type
_entity_poly.pdbx_seq_one_letter_code
_entity_poly.pdbx_strand_id
1 'polypeptide(L)'
;MSKTDPTFPRRTVLKNAGLAAGAGFLAGLAGPIQAATNTEIWSAEYWARKGDVKLNLWRKRARAPIPGEPPLPVLFLVHGSSNSSRSSYDLTVPGKGEYSMMNVFAQYGYDVWTMDHDGYGRSGSSGNNSDIASGVEDLKAAIPVVMKETGQKKAHFYGTSSGGIRAAAYAQAQPDPVDRLVLCAFTYKGNGAAEIARRRAKIDALRASPRRKRDAKMISSIFTRDGHPALYDPAVPEAIIADEMKFGDQLPSGTYIDMAANLPIVDPTKVRSPVLMLRGEFDGNSTNDDLLDFYRQLPNGDRQFVILPQTAHSAGYCSNRHLLWYAVKNFLSEPAATA
;
A
#
# COMPACT_ATOMS: atom_id res chain seq x y z
N MET A 1 52.64 -6.02 35.60
CA MET A 1 51.30 -6.59 35.85
C MET A 1 50.57 -6.70 34.53
N SER A 2 50.50 -7.96 34.05
CA SER A 2 50.10 -8.35 32.70
C SER A 2 48.57 -8.28 32.53
N LYS A 3 48.12 -7.70 31.41
CA LYS A 3 46.71 -7.79 30.94
C LYS A 3 46.64 -8.97 29.97
N THR A 4 45.85 -9.94 30.30
CA THR A 4 45.52 -11.09 29.44
C THR A 4 44.24 -10.82 28.67
N ASP A 5 44.34 -10.93 27.35
CA ASP A 5 43.26 -10.83 26.35
C ASP A 5 42.64 -12.24 26.12
N PRO A 6 41.35 -12.46 26.08
CA PRO A 6 40.77 -13.77 25.80
C PRO A 6 40.53 -13.95 24.29
N THR A 7 41.32 -14.81 23.67
CA THR A 7 41.18 -15.29 22.29
C THR A 7 40.05 -16.33 22.16
N PHE A 8 39.15 -16.15 21.19
CA PHE A 8 38.16 -17.16 20.79
C PHE A 8 38.79 -18.23 19.87
N PRO A 9 38.41 -19.51 19.99
CA PRO A 9 39.00 -20.58 19.17
C PRO A 9 38.37 -20.64 17.77
N ARG A 10 39.24 -20.77 16.77
CA ARG A 10 38.89 -21.04 15.37
C ARG A 10 38.40 -22.48 15.21
N ARG A 11 37.28 -22.67 14.52
CA ARG A 11 36.76 -23.97 14.13
C ARG A 11 37.64 -24.59 13.03
N THR A 12 38.15 -25.77 13.32
CA THR A 12 38.90 -26.65 12.42
C THR A 12 37.94 -27.39 11.49
N VAL A 13 38.17 -27.30 10.18
CA VAL A 13 37.45 -28.08 9.16
C VAL A 13 38.20 -29.42 8.99
N LEU A 14 37.55 -30.53 9.32
CA LEU A 14 38.02 -31.88 9.04
C LEU A 14 37.65 -32.26 7.60
N LYS A 15 38.67 -32.50 6.78
CA LYS A 15 38.57 -33.20 5.50
C LYS A 15 38.69 -34.70 5.79
N ASN A 16 37.72 -35.50 5.40
CA ASN A 16 37.88 -36.93 5.26
C ASN A 16 37.49 -37.34 3.84
N ALA A 17 38.46 -37.87 3.13
CA ALA A 17 38.30 -38.59 1.89
C ALA A 17 38.06 -40.08 2.20
N GLY A 18 37.10 -40.68 1.51
CA GLY A 18 36.85 -42.14 1.56
C GLY A 18 36.06 -42.56 0.33
N LEU A 19 36.76 -43.19 -0.62
CA LEU A 19 36.19 -43.90 -1.76
C LEU A 19 35.48 -45.18 -1.30
N ALA A 20 34.26 -45.42 -1.82
CA ALA A 20 33.77 -46.77 -2.09
C ALA A 20 32.68 -46.73 -3.15
N ALA A 21 32.85 -47.56 -4.18
CA ALA A 21 31.99 -47.74 -5.31
C ALA A 21 30.70 -48.47 -4.94
N GLY A 22 29.57 -48.06 -5.54
CA GLY A 22 28.29 -48.75 -5.46
C GLY A 22 27.35 -48.23 -6.54
N ALA A 23 27.31 -48.96 -7.68
CA ALA A 23 26.34 -48.68 -8.74
C ALA A 23 24.93 -49.03 -8.28
N GLY A 24 24.07 -48.02 -8.16
CA GLY A 24 22.66 -48.18 -7.95
C GLY A 24 21.87 -47.22 -8.87
N PHE A 25 21.25 -47.79 -9.87
CA PHE A 25 20.30 -47.11 -10.75
C PHE A 25 19.10 -46.60 -9.91
N LEU A 26 19.02 -45.30 -9.70
CA LEU A 26 17.78 -44.63 -9.32
C LEU A 26 17.38 -43.70 -10.46
N ALA A 27 16.53 -44.22 -11.36
CA ALA A 27 15.76 -43.41 -12.26
C ALA A 27 14.75 -42.57 -11.42
N GLY A 28 15.22 -41.42 -10.95
CA GLY A 28 14.37 -40.42 -10.33
C GLY A 28 13.47 -39.81 -11.40
N LEU A 29 12.17 -40.02 -11.28
CA LEU A 29 11.11 -39.35 -12.03
C LEU A 29 11.25 -37.83 -11.85
N ALA A 30 11.96 -37.21 -12.77
CA ALA A 30 11.81 -35.78 -13.03
C ALA A 30 10.45 -35.62 -13.72
N GLY A 31 9.40 -35.49 -12.93
CA GLY A 31 8.11 -35.01 -13.44
C GLY A 31 8.35 -33.66 -14.10
N PRO A 32 7.65 -33.37 -15.20
CA PRO A 32 7.76 -32.05 -15.84
C PRO A 32 7.45 -31.00 -14.78
N ILE A 33 8.37 -30.05 -14.59
CA ILE A 33 8.05 -28.79 -13.92
C ILE A 33 6.94 -28.17 -14.75
N GLN A 34 5.73 -28.32 -14.26
CA GLN A 34 4.56 -27.74 -14.89
C GLN A 34 4.77 -26.24 -14.84
N ALA A 35 5.09 -25.67 -15.99
CA ALA A 35 5.15 -24.24 -16.16
C ALA A 35 3.85 -23.69 -15.55
N ALA A 36 3.96 -22.76 -14.61
CA ALA A 36 2.82 -22.10 -13.99
C ALA A 36 1.93 -21.62 -15.15
N THR A 37 0.77 -22.24 -15.29
CA THR A 37 -0.26 -21.77 -16.21
C THR A 37 -0.51 -20.32 -15.82
N ASN A 38 -0.29 -19.43 -16.76
CA ASN A 38 -0.61 -18.01 -16.63
C ASN A 38 -2.13 -17.91 -16.54
N THR A 39 -2.68 -18.20 -15.37
CA THR A 39 -4.12 -18.11 -15.10
C THR A 39 -4.44 -16.62 -15.13
N GLU A 40 -5.13 -16.21 -16.18
CA GLU A 40 -5.61 -14.85 -16.36
C GLU A 40 -6.39 -14.42 -15.10
N ILE A 41 -5.90 -13.37 -14.43
CA ILE A 41 -6.53 -12.82 -13.23
C ILE A 41 -7.84 -12.17 -13.63
N TRP A 42 -8.94 -12.66 -13.04
CA TRP A 42 -10.26 -12.10 -13.27
C TRP A 42 -10.38 -10.71 -12.66
N SER A 43 -11.11 -9.82 -13.35
CA SER A 43 -11.35 -8.45 -12.90
C SER A 43 -12.75 -7.96 -13.29
N ALA A 44 -13.31 -7.03 -12.49
CA ALA A 44 -14.58 -6.39 -12.77
C ALA A 44 -14.67 -4.98 -12.19
N GLU A 45 -15.48 -4.13 -12.84
CA GLU A 45 -15.82 -2.79 -12.38
C GLU A 45 -17.13 -2.78 -11.60
N TYR A 46 -17.16 -1.95 -10.55
CA TYR A 46 -18.36 -1.67 -9.77
C TYR A 46 -18.48 -0.17 -9.51
N TRP A 47 -19.63 0.25 -9.02
CA TRP A 47 -19.92 1.66 -8.77
C TRP A 47 -20.62 1.83 -7.44
N ALA A 48 -20.14 2.79 -6.64
CA ALA A 48 -20.82 3.32 -5.47
C ALA A 48 -21.32 4.74 -5.75
N ARG A 49 -22.14 5.29 -4.86
CA ARG A 49 -22.63 6.67 -4.94
C ARG A 49 -22.40 7.38 -3.61
N LYS A 50 -21.78 8.56 -3.68
CA LYS A 50 -21.73 9.54 -2.60
C LYS A 50 -22.56 10.76 -3.06
N GLY A 51 -23.83 10.81 -2.66
CA GLY A 51 -24.77 11.77 -3.26
C GLY A 51 -24.84 11.60 -4.79
N ASP A 52 -24.54 12.67 -5.52
CA ASP A 52 -24.53 12.65 -6.99
C ASP A 52 -23.23 12.14 -7.60
N VAL A 53 -22.16 12.00 -6.79
CA VAL A 53 -20.86 11.53 -7.28
C VAL A 53 -20.87 10.01 -7.42
N LYS A 54 -20.61 9.52 -8.64
CA LYS A 54 -20.33 8.10 -8.89
C LYS A 54 -18.86 7.80 -8.57
N LEU A 55 -18.62 6.80 -7.74
CA LEU A 55 -17.29 6.33 -7.36
C LEU A 55 -17.00 5.00 -8.08
N ASN A 56 -15.90 4.95 -8.82
CA ASN A 56 -15.46 3.75 -9.53
C ASN A 56 -14.72 2.82 -8.58
N LEU A 57 -15.15 1.56 -8.53
CA LEU A 57 -14.47 0.49 -7.82
C LEU A 57 -13.91 -0.52 -8.83
N TRP A 58 -12.76 -1.06 -8.52
CA TRP A 58 -12.09 -2.10 -9.29
C TRP A 58 -11.81 -3.31 -8.43
N ARG A 59 -12.16 -4.51 -8.92
CA ARG A 59 -12.02 -5.79 -8.21
C ARG A 59 -11.15 -6.74 -9.00
N LYS A 60 -10.28 -7.48 -8.31
CA LYS A 60 -9.49 -8.57 -8.89
C LYS A 60 -9.47 -9.80 -7.98
N ARG A 61 -9.46 -10.98 -8.62
CA ARG A 61 -9.34 -12.29 -7.98
C ARG A 61 -8.54 -13.23 -8.89
N ALA A 62 -7.96 -14.28 -8.31
CA ALA A 62 -7.27 -15.32 -9.10
C ALA A 62 -8.20 -15.99 -10.14
N ARG A 63 -9.51 -16.01 -9.90
CA ARG A 63 -10.55 -16.50 -10.83
C ARG A 63 -11.89 -15.80 -10.57
N ALA A 64 -12.80 -15.90 -11.51
CA ALA A 64 -14.16 -15.38 -11.34
C ALA A 64 -14.85 -15.97 -10.12
N PRO A 65 -15.72 -15.20 -9.42
CA PRO A 65 -16.57 -15.73 -8.35
C PRO A 65 -17.44 -16.88 -8.85
N ILE A 66 -17.57 -17.92 -8.02
CA ILE A 66 -18.44 -19.05 -8.31
C ILE A 66 -19.60 -19.04 -7.30
N PRO A 67 -20.87 -19.13 -7.74
CA PRO A 67 -21.99 -19.18 -6.83
C PRO A 67 -21.84 -20.27 -5.77
N GLY A 68 -22.05 -19.94 -4.49
CA GLY A 68 -21.96 -20.89 -3.37
C GLY A 68 -20.55 -21.20 -2.87
N GLU A 69 -19.50 -20.61 -3.44
CA GLU A 69 -18.15 -20.75 -2.87
C GLU A 69 -18.00 -19.95 -1.54
N PRO A 70 -17.16 -20.45 -0.62
CA PRO A 70 -16.83 -19.68 0.59
C PRO A 70 -16.24 -18.31 0.22
N PRO A 71 -16.65 -17.21 0.91
CA PRO A 71 -16.11 -15.89 0.66
C PRO A 71 -14.61 -15.82 0.92
N LEU A 72 -13.83 -15.25 -0.01
CA LEU A 72 -12.42 -14.96 0.21
C LEU A 72 -12.25 -13.77 1.16
N PRO A 73 -11.12 -13.69 1.90
CA PRO A 73 -10.79 -12.49 2.66
C PRO A 73 -10.66 -11.30 1.72
N VAL A 74 -11.26 -10.17 2.11
CA VAL A 74 -11.25 -8.94 1.31
C VAL A 74 -10.05 -8.09 1.68
N LEU A 75 -9.30 -7.62 0.68
CA LEU A 75 -8.28 -6.59 0.82
C LEU A 75 -8.71 -5.34 0.04
N PHE A 76 -8.96 -4.24 0.76
CA PHE A 76 -9.33 -2.96 0.16
C PHE A 76 -8.15 -1.98 0.16
N LEU A 77 -7.77 -1.50 -1.02
CA LEU A 77 -6.60 -0.64 -1.25
C LEU A 77 -7.04 0.81 -1.43
N VAL A 78 -6.49 1.73 -0.61
CA VAL A 78 -6.85 3.15 -0.56
C VAL A 78 -5.71 4.01 -1.09
N HIS A 79 -5.90 4.64 -2.25
CA HIS A 79 -4.86 5.39 -2.94
C HIS A 79 -4.56 6.75 -2.29
N GLY A 80 -3.35 7.26 -2.58
CA GLY A 80 -2.87 8.55 -2.10
C GLY A 80 -3.32 9.74 -2.96
N SER A 81 -2.58 10.85 -2.83
CA SER A 81 -2.97 12.17 -3.38
C SER A 81 -2.64 12.39 -4.85
N SER A 82 -1.76 11.59 -5.44
CA SER A 82 -1.15 11.96 -6.72
C SER A 82 -1.58 11.11 -7.90
N ASN A 83 -2.00 9.88 -7.64
CA ASN A 83 -2.39 8.92 -8.65
C ASN A 83 -3.78 8.34 -8.32
N SER A 84 -4.49 7.89 -9.34
CA SER A 84 -5.72 7.13 -9.20
C SER A 84 -5.46 5.71 -8.69
N SER A 85 -6.51 4.97 -8.42
CA SER A 85 -6.41 3.66 -7.79
C SER A 85 -5.69 2.63 -8.65
N ARG A 86 -5.99 2.57 -9.96
CA ARG A 86 -5.40 1.54 -10.84
C ARG A 86 -3.92 1.79 -11.07
N SER A 87 -3.51 3.01 -11.37
CA SER A 87 -2.08 3.34 -11.49
C SER A 87 -1.34 3.18 -10.16
N SER A 88 -2.04 3.28 -9.03
CA SER A 88 -1.43 3.02 -7.71
C SER A 88 -1.25 1.54 -7.40
N TYR A 89 -2.19 0.68 -7.80
CA TYR A 89 -2.24 -0.70 -7.31
C TYR A 89 -2.38 -1.78 -8.38
N ASP A 90 -2.63 -1.39 -9.63
CA ASP A 90 -2.80 -2.29 -10.77
C ASP A 90 -1.97 -1.86 -11.98
N LEU A 91 -0.80 -1.28 -11.71
CA LEU A 91 0.10 -0.76 -12.73
C LEU A 91 0.72 -1.92 -13.53
N THR A 92 0.71 -1.78 -14.85
CA THR A 92 1.50 -2.61 -15.77
C THR A 92 2.69 -1.81 -16.29
N VAL A 93 3.90 -2.32 -16.09
CA VAL A 93 5.14 -1.75 -16.67
C VAL A 93 5.70 -2.78 -17.64
N PRO A 94 5.56 -2.58 -18.95
CA PRO A 94 5.90 -3.59 -19.96
C PRO A 94 7.35 -4.08 -19.83
N GLY A 95 7.54 -5.40 -19.77
CA GLY A 95 8.86 -6.04 -19.69
C GLY A 95 9.60 -5.88 -18.35
N LYS A 96 8.96 -5.32 -17.31
CA LYS A 96 9.61 -5.03 -16.02
C LYS A 96 9.12 -5.90 -14.83
N GLY A 97 8.41 -6.99 -15.14
CA GLY A 97 7.83 -7.88 -14.14
C GLY A 97 6.55 -7.32 -13.49
N GLU A 98 6.16 -7.91 -12.36
CA GLU A 98 4.89 -7.57 -11.72
C GLU A 98 5.00 -6.27 -10.90
N TYR A 99 4.09 -5.33 -11.15
CA TYR A 99 3.90 -4.10 -10.39
C TYR A 99 2.49 -3.98 -9.81
N SER A 100 1.56 -4.85 -10.21
CA SER A 100 0.20 -4.86 -9.68
C SER A 100 0.16 -5.54 -8.32
N MET A 101 0.02 -4.76 -7.26
CA MET A 101 -0.30 -5.29 -5.93
C MET A 101 -1.61 -6.07 -5.95
N MET A 102 -2.58 -5.66 -6.78
CA MET A 102 -3.86 -6.36 -6.92
C MET A 102 -3.66 -7.78 -7.49
N ASN A 103 -2.80 -7.95 -8.49
CA ASN A 103 -2.49 -9.28 -9.05
C ASN A 103 -1.84 -10.18 -8.00
N VAL A 104 -0.83 -9.65 -7.29
CA VAL A 104 -0.08 -10.40 -6.28
C VAL A 104 -1.00 -10.88 -5.16
N PHE A 105 -1.84 -10.01 -4.63
CA PHE A 105 -2.74 -10.39 -3.54
C PHE A 105 -3.93 -11.25 -4.01
N ALA A 106 -4.41 -11.08 -5.25
CA ALA A 106 -5.36 -12.01 -5.85
C ALA A 106 -4.78 -13.43 -5.94
N GLN A 107 -3.51 -13.58 -6.32
CA GLN A 107 -2.79 -14.86 -6.33
C GLN A 107 -2.56 -15.43 -4.92
N TYR A 108 -2.46 -14.58 -3.89
CA TYR A 108 -2.41 -15.01 -2.49
C TYR A 108 -3.78 -15.43 -1.93
N GLY A 109 -4.83 -15.38 -2.75
CA GLY A 109 -6.18 -15.86 -2.37
C GLY A 109 -7.07 -14.77 -1.77
N TYR A 110 -6.74 -13.51 -1.94
CA TYR A 110 -7.61 -12.39 -1.53
C TYR A 110 -8.59 -11.99 -2.64
N ASP A 111 -9.73 -11.47 -2.22
CA ASP A 111 -10.64 -10.69 -3.06
C ASP A 111 -10.21 -9.22 -2.96
N VAL A 112 -9.49 -8.73 -3.97
CA VAL A 112 -8.77 -7.44 -3.90
C VAL A 112 -9.61 -6.35 -4.54
N TRP A 113 -9.85 -5.28 -3.80
CA TRP A 113 -10.63 -4.14 -4.22
C TRP A 113 -9.85 -2.84 -4.08
N THR A 114 -10.17 -1.91 -4.95
CA THR A 114 -9.75 -0.50 -4.81
C THR A 114 -10.83 0.40 -5.36
N MET A 115 -10.73 1.70 -5.09
CA MET A 115 -11.62 2.69 -5.68
C MET A 115 -10.86 3.97 -6.02
N ASP A 116 -11.38 4.70 -7.00
CA ASP A 116 -11.01 6.09 -7.23
C ASP A 116 -11.83 7.00 -6.32
N HIS A 117 -11.17 7.85 -5.53
CA HIS A 117 -11.82 8.88 -4.72
C HIS A 117 -12.48 9.95 -5.60
N ASP A 118 -13.37 10.76 -5.02
CA ASP A 118 -13.99 11.92 -5.65
C ASP A 118 -12.95 12.79 -6.38
N GLY A 119 -13.15 12.97 -7.69
CA GLY A 119 -12.28 13.76 -8.55
C GLY A 119 -10.98 13.10 -8.99
N TYR A 120 -10.85 11.78 -8.81
CA TYR A 120 -9.72 10.97 -9.30
C TYR A 120 -10.18 9.94 -10.34
N GLY A 121 -9.28 9.60 -11.26
CA GLY A 121 -9.40 8.48 -12.17
C GLY A 121 -10.73 8.46 -12.93
N ARG A 122 -11.47 7.36 -12.77
CA ARG A 122 -12.78 7.11 -13.39
C ARG A 122 -13.96 7.60 -12.57
N SER A 123 -13.73 7.99 -11.31
CA SER A 123 -14.81 8.56 -10.49
C SER A 123 -15.24 9.92 -10.98
N GLY A 124 -16.49 10.24 -10.71
CA GLY A 124 -17.03 11.60 -10.90
C GLY A 124 -16.33 12.60 -9.98
N SER A 125 -16.67 13.87 -10.16
CA SER A 125 -16.15 14.94 -9.33
C SER A 125 -17.28 15.81 -8.80
N SER A 126 -17.27 16.07 -7.49
CA SER A 126 -18.14 17.08 -6.86
C SER A 126 -17.70 18.51 -7.16
N GLY A 127 -16.52 18.71 -7.74
CA GLY A 127 -15.88 20.02 -7.88
C GLY A 127 -15.14 20.49 -6.61
N ASN A 128 -15.32 19.82 -5.48
CA ASN A 128 -14.65 20.11 -4.22
C ASN A 128 -13.19 19.61 -4.22
N ASN A 129 -12.47 19.90 -3.14
CA ASN A 129 -11.03 19.61 -3.02
C ASN A 129 -10.69 18.15 -2.64
N SER A 130 -11.69 17.29 -2.36
CA SER A 130 -11.50 15.87 -1.96
C SER A 130 -10.44 15.69 -0.86
N ASP A 131 -10.65 16.32 0.28
CA ASP A 131 -9.83 16.21 1.49
C ASP A 131 -9.94 14.83 2.16
N ILE A 132 -9.33 14.67 3.33
CA ILE A 132 -9.38 13.39 4.06
C ILE A 132 -10.81 13.07 4.51
N ALA A 133 -11.57 14.05 4.98
CA ALA A 133 -12.94 13.84 5.42
C ALA A 133 -13.84 13.40 4.25
N SER A 134 -13.72 14.03 3.09
CA SER A 134 -14.39 13.61 1.86
C SER A 134 -14.02 12.17 1.48
N GLY A 135 -12.74 11.79 1.64
CA GLY A 135 -12.29 10.42 1.38
C GLY A 135 -12.87 9.39 2.35
N VAL A 136 -13.16 9.77 3.61
CA VAL A 136 -13.89 8.91 4.57
C VAL A 136 -15.33 8.68 4.09
N GLU A 137 -16.00 9.72 3.59
CA GLU A 137 -17.36 9.58 3.03
C GLU A 137 -17.37 8.74 1.74
N ASP A 138 -16.31 8.83 0.90
CA ASP A 138 -16.15 7.94 -0.25
C ASP A 138 -16.07 6.48 0.20
N LEU A 139 -15.29 6.17 1.25
CA LEU A 139 -15.18 4.82 1.81
C LEU A 139 -16.49 4.33 2.41
N LYS A 140 -17.24 5.20 3.13
CA LYS A 140 -18.57 4.87 3.64
C LYS A 140 -19.56 4.51 2.54
N ALA A 141 -19.45 5.11 1.36
CA ALA A 141 -20.25 4.77 0.21
C ALA A 141 -19.81 3.49 -0.50
N ALA A 142 -18.50 3.23 -0.57
CA ALA A 142 -17.93 2.11 -1.31
C ALA A 142 -18.01 0.77 -0.55
N ILE A 143 -17.72 0.77 0.75
CA ILE A 143 -17.61 -0.48 1.54
C ILE A 143 -18.91 -1.29 1.57
N PRO A 144 -20.11 -0.72 1.69
CA PRO A 144 -21.36 -1.50 1.58
C PRO A 144 -21.51 -2.24 0.24
N VAL A 145 -21.01 -1.68 -0.87
CA VAL A 145 -21.01 -2.37 -2.17
C VAL A 145 -20.08 -3.58 -2.11
N VAL A 146 -18.86 -3.42 -1.58
CA VAL A 146 -17.89 -4.50 -1.42
C VAL A 146 -18.46 -5.61 -0.55
N MET A 147 -19.03 -5.29 0.60
CA MET A 147 -19.63 -6.29 1.51
C MET A 147 -20.77 -7.05 0.86
N LYS A 148 -21.64 -6.37 0.11
CA LYS A 148 -22.73 -7.00 -0.65
C LYS A 148 -22.20 -7.97 -1.70
N GLU A 149 -21.20 -7.58 -2.48
CA GLU A 149 -20.67 -8.36 -3.60
C GLU A 149 -19.80 -9.54 -3.13
N THR A 150 -19.22 -9.46 -1.95
CA THR A 150 -18.32 -10.50 -1.41
C THR A 150 -18.97 -11.41 -0.38
N GLY A 151 -20.09 -11.00 0.23
CA GLY A 151 -20.69 -11.67 1.37
C GLY A 151 -19.91 -11.54 2.67
N GLN A 152 -18.82 -10.79 2.68
CA GLN A 152 -18.02 -10.53 3.87
C GLN A 152 -18.64 -9.43 4.75
N LYS A 153 -18.30 -9.45 6.04
CA LYS A 153 -18.72 -8.40 7.00
C LYS A 153 -17.56 -7.44 7.35
N LYS A 154 -16.33 -7.85 7.10
CA LYS A 154 -15.11 -7.10 7.37
C LYS A 154 -14.16 -7.19 6.19
N ALA A 155 -13.29 -6.19 6.08
CA ALA A 155 -12.19 -6.17 5.12
C ALA A 155 -10.90 -5.75 5.80
N HIS A 156 -9.79 -6.25 5.29
CA HIS A 156 -8.47 -5.68 5.54
C HIS A 156 -8.33 -4.40 4.72
N PHE A 157 -7.74 -3.38 5.30
CA PHE A 157 -7.47 -2.12 4.61
C PHE A 157 -5.97 -1.90 4.47
N TYR A 158 -5.56 -1.49 3.28
CA TYR A 158 -4.22 -0.98 3.02
C TYR A 158 -4.34 0.43 2.44
N GLY A 159 -3.68 1.39 3.07
CA GLY A 159 -3.62 2.75 2.55
C GLY A 159 -2.20 3.25 2.41
N THR A 160 -1.90 3.94 1.30
CA THR A 160 -0.58 4.56 1.09
C THR A 160 -0.64 6.08 1.13
N SER A 161 0.32 6.72 1.79
CA SER A 161 0.42 8.18 1.90
C SER A 161 -0.88 8.79 2.49
N SER A 162 -1.51 9.76 1.85
CA SER A 162 -2.82 10.28 2.27
C SER A 162 -3.92 9.21 2.25
N GLY A 163 -3.78 8.14 1.46
CA GLY A 163 -4.66 6.97 1.52
C GLY A 163 -4.55 6.23 2.85
N GLY A 164 -3.35 6.20 3.46
CA GLY A 164 -3.17 5.72 4.83
C GLY A 164 -3.90 6.58 5.85
N ILE A 165 -3.89 7.92 5.68
CA ILE A 165 -4.64 8.83 6.57
C ILE A 165 -6.16 8.62 6.37
N ARG A 166 -6.65 8.48 5.13
CA ARG A 166 -8.06 8.19 4.83
C ARG A 166 -8.50 6.86 5.44
N ALA A 167 -7.70 5.80 5.28
CA ALA A 167 -8.01 4.47 5.82
C ALA A 167 -8.03 4.48 7.37
N ALA A 168 -7.08 5.15 8.01
CA ALA A 168 -7.05 5.28 9.47
C ALA A 168 -8.20 6.15 10.01
N ALA A 169 -8.52 7.27 9.33
CA ALA A 169 -9.67 8.10 9.68
C ALA A 169 -11.00 7.36 9.48
N TYR A 170 -11.10 6.52 8.44
CA TYR A 170 -12.24 5.63 8.26
C TYR A 170 -12.34 4.59 9.37
N ALA A 171 -11.24 3.92 9.72
CA ALA A 171 -11.21 2.93 10.81
C ALA A 171 -11.57 3.54 12.17
N GLN A 172 -11.18 4.80 12.42
CA GLN A 172 -11.59 5.56 13.60
C GLN A 172 -13.10 5.84 13.61
N ALA A 173 -13.68 6.20 12.46
CA ALA A 173 -15.10 6.58 12.33
C ALA A 173 -16.03 5.36 12.19
N GLN A 174 -15.57 4.28 11.61
CA GLN A 174 -16.30 3.05 11.31
C GLN A 174 -15.41 1.84 11.64
N PRO A 175 -15.25 1.46 12.91
CA PRO A 175 -14.35 0.37 13.30
C PRO A 175 -14.85 -1.02 12.90
N ASP A 176 -16.17 -1.25 12.84
CA ASP A 176 -16.75 -2.58 12.70
C ASP A 176 -16.40 -3.29 11.38
N PRO A 177 -16.42 -2.63 10.20
CA PRO A 177 -16.06 -3.26 8.95
C PRO A 177 -14.54 -3.41 8.72
N VAL A 178 -13.70 -2.91 9.64
CA VAL A 178 -12.24 -2.98 9.52
C VAL A 178 -11.72 -4.19 10.32
N ASP A 179 -11.09 -5.14 9.60
CA ASP A 179 -10.46 -6.29 10.22
C ASP A 179 -9.03 -5.98 10.63
N ARG A 180 -8.12 -5.74 9.67
CA ARG A 180 -6.74 -5.33 9.88
C ARG A 180 -6.44 -4.07 9.05
N LEU A 181 -5.57 -3.21 9.55
CA LEU A 181 -5.24 -1.94 8.91
C LEU A 181 -3.73 -1.85 8.64
N VAL A 182 -3.38 -1.62 7.37
CA VAL A 182 -1.99 -1.38 6.95
C VAL A 182 -1.83 0.08 6.53
N LEU A 183 -0.93 0.79 7.19
CA LEU A 183 -0.60 2.20 6.96
C LEU A 183 0.80 2.30 6.34
N CYS A 184 0.86 2.41 5.01
CA CYS A 184 2.12 2.54 4.29
C CYS A 184 2.41 4.01 3.98
N ALA A 185 3.66 4.45 4.20
CA ALA A 185 4.07 5.83 3.95
C ALA A 185 3.13 6.88 4.60
N PHE A 186 2.61 6.53 5.77
CA PHE A 186 1.67 7.31 6.56
C PHE A 186 2.36 8.52 7.20
N THR A 187 1.61 9.59 7.45
CA THR A 187 2.08 10.77 8.18
C THR A 187 1.13 11.02 9.34
N TYR A 188 1.64 11.15 10.55
CA TYR A 188 0.84 11.44 11.74
C TYR A 188 0.71 12.95 12.00
N LYS A 189 1.74 13.57 12.56
CA LYS A 189 1.83 15.03 12.82
C LYS A 189 2.67 15.74 11.77
N GLY A 190 3.52 14.98 11.05
CA GLY A 190 4.47 15.50 10.07
C GLY A 190 5.64 16.26 10.68
N ASN A 191 5.97 16.00 11.95
CA ASN A 191 7.08 16.63 12.64
C ASN A 191 8.41 16.16 12.04
N GLY A 192 9.29 17.12 11.68
CA GLY A 192 10.58 16.83 11.08
C GLY A 192 10.53 16.32 9.62
N ALA A 193 9.35 16.15 9.03
CA ALA A 193 9.18 15.64 7.67
C ALA A 193 9.41 16.74 6.63
N ALA A 194 10.46 16.60 5.80
CA ALA A 194 10.88 17.59 4.82
C ALA A 194 9.78 17.90 3.78
N GLU A 195 9.05 16.87 3.31
CA GLU A 195 7.96 17.06 2.37
C GLU A 195 6.76 17.81 2.97
N ILE A 196 6.47 17.59 4.23
CA ILE A 196 5.40 18.31 4.92
C ILE A 196 5.79 19.78 5.10
N ALA A 197 7.04 20.07 5.45
CA ALA A 197 7.55 21.44 5.52
C ALA A 197 7.43 22.15 4.17
N ARG A 198 7.80 21.49 3.06
CA ARG A 198 7.64 22.03 1.70
C ARG A 198 6.19 22.32 1.32
N ARG A 199 5.23 21.51 1.76
CA ARG A 199 3.79 21.72 1.55
C ARG A 199 3.28 22.90 2.39
N ARG A 200 3.71 23.00 3.66
CA ARG A 200 3.38 24.14 4.53
C ARG A 200 3.82 25.48 3.91
N ALA A 201 4.99 25.51 3.32
CA ALA A 201 5.50 26.71 2.63
C ALA A 201 4.67 27.13 1.38
N LYS A 202 3.80 26.24 0.88
CA LYS A 202 2.93 26.49 -0.30
C LYS A 202 1.44 26.50 0.06
N ILE A 203 1.09 26.61 1.32
CA ILE A 203 -0.29 26.43 1.79
C ILE A 203 -1.27 27.41 1.15
N ASP A 204 -0.87 28.68 0.97
CA ASP A 204 -1.73 29.69 0.38
C ASP A 204 -2.04 29.37 -1.09
N ALA A 205 -1.07 28.93 -1.84
CA ALA A 205 -1.27 28.47 -3.22
C ALA A 205 -2.17 27.23 -3.31
N LEU A 206 -2.07 26.33 -2.34
CA LEU A 206 -2.95 25.13 -2.27
C LEU A 206 -4.40 25.50 -1.92
N ARG A 207 -4.60 26.52 -1.08
CA ARG A 207 -5.93 27.02 -0.68
C ARG A 207 -6.59 27.87 -1.75
N ALA A 208 -5.82 28.46 -2.66
CA ALA A 208 -6.31 29.32 -3.71
C ALA A 208 -7.21 28.58 -4.73
N SER A 209 -7.11 27.24 -4.81
CA SER A 209 -7.94 26.44 -5.70
C SER A 209 -8.26 25.07 -5.10
N PRO A 210 -9.50 24.54 -5.29
CA PRO A 210 -9.84 23.18 -4.90
C PRO A 210 -9.05 22.12 -5.71
N ARG A 211 -8.39 22.54 -6.79
CA ARG A 211 -7.64 21.66 -7.66
C ARG A 211 -6.23 22.19 -7.90
N ARG A 212 -5.29 21.29 -8.11
CA ARG A 212 -3.90 21.57 -8.43
C ARG A 212 -3.50 20.93 -9.76
N LYS A 213 -2.50 21.49 -10.41
CA LYS A 213 -1.99 20.99 -11.68
C LYS A 213 -1.40 19.59 -11.53
N ARG A 214 -1.67 18.74 -12.53
CA ARG A 214 -1.00 17.46 -12.79
C ARG A 214 -0.41 17.50 -14.19
N ASP A 215 0.87 17.25 -14.30
CA ASP A 215 1.57 17.07 -15.56
C ASP A 215 2.68 16.00 -15.40
N ALA A 216 3.32 15.63 -16.50
CA ALA A 216 4.39 14.65 -16.49
C ALA A 216 5.53 15.03 -15.53
N LYS A 217 5.86 16.32 -15.43
CA LYS A 217 6.91 16.82 -14.52
C LYS A 217 6.53 16.58 -13.06
N MET A 218 5.27 16.85 -12.70
CA MET A 218 4.77 16.60 -11.34
C MET A 218 4.80 15.11 -11.02
N ILE A 219 4.35 14.23 -11.93
CA ILE A 219 4.38 12.78 -11.73
C ILE A 219 5.82 12.30 -11.58
N SER A 220 6.74 12.69 -12.47
CA SER A 220 8.16 12.31 -12.37
C SER A 220 8.81 12.79 -11.07
N SER A 221 8.38 13.94 -10.53
CA SER A 221 8.90 14.46 -9.26
C SER A 221 8.61 13.58 -8.05
N ILE A 222 7.59 12.69 -8.13
CA ILE A 222 7.26 11.73 -7.07
C ILE A 222 8.43 10.77 -6.84
N PHE A 223 9.17 10.43 -7.89
CA PHE A 223 10.26 9.44 -7.89
C PHE A 223 11.64 10.03 -7.62
N THR A 224 11.75 11.35 -7.58
CA THR A 224 13.03 12.05 -7.39
C THR A 224 13.10 12.88 -6.10
N ARG A 225 11.94 13.22 -5.52
CA ARG A 225 11.85 14.17 -4.39
C ARG A 225 12.54 13.68 -3.11
N ASP A 226 12.63 12.38 -2.90
CA ASP A 226 13.30 11.78 -1.74
C ASP A 226 14.82 11.64 -1.92
N GLY A 227 15.36 12.10 -3.07
CA GLY A 227 16.80 12.08 -3.37
C GLY A 227 17.37 10.74 -3.81
N HIS A 228 16.53 9.72 -4.02
CA HIS A 228 16.92 8.35 -4.33
C HIS A 228 16.26 7.82 -5.62
N PRO A 229 16.46 8.46 -6.79
CA PRO A 229 15.79 8.05 -8.04
C PRO A 229 16.18 6.65 -8.52
N ALA A 230 17.39 6.17 -8.19
CA ALA A 230 17.87 4.83 -8.55
C ALA A 230 17.09 3.68 -7.91
N LEU A 231 16.23 3.95 -6.94
CA LEU A 231 15.34 2.94 -6.34
C LEU A 231 14.20 2.52 -7.27
N TYR A 232 13.95 3.27 -8.34
CA TYR A 232 12.85 3.06 -9.27
C TYR A 232 13.38 2.72 -10.67
N ASP A 233 12.72 1.79 -11.37
CA ASP A 233 12.96 1.62 -12.80
C ASP A 233 12.43 2.86 -13.55
N PRO A 234 13.21 3.45 -14.47
CA PRO A 234 12.80 4.63 -15.24
C PRO A 234 11.50 4.47 -16.03
N ALA A 235 11.13 3.25 -16.41
CA ALA A 235 9.87 2.97 -17.08
C ALA A 235 8.63 3.11 -16.19
N VAL A 236 8.79 3.14 -14.85
CA VAL A 236 7.67 3.25 -13.91
C VAL A 236 6.99 4.62 -14.00
N PRO A 237 7.69 5.75 -13.84
CA PRO A 237 7.05 7.07 -14.01
C PRO A 237 6.43 7.24 -15.40
N GLU A 238 7.02 6.70 -16.46
CA GLU A 238 6.47 6.76 -17.82
C GLU A 238 5.13 6.02 -17.93
N ALA A 239 5.05 4.81 -17.36
CA ALA A 239 3.80 4.04 -17.33
C ALA A 239 2.70 4.78 -16.54
N ILE A 240 3.04 5.38 -15.40
CA ILE A 240 2.08 6.15 -14.60
C ILE A 240 1.62 7.41 -15.35
N ILE A 241 2.53 8.13 -16.01
CA ILE A 241 2.19 9.28 -16.84
C ILE A 241 1.19 8.86 -17.94
N ALA A 242 1.50 7.75 -18.64
CA ALA A 242 0.62 7.23 -19.70
C ALA A 242 -0.79 6.88 -19.18
N ASP A 243 -0.90 6.40 -17.94
CA ASP A 243 -2.20 6.06 -17.35
C ASP A 243 -2.94 7.29 -16.79
N GLU A 244 -2.24 8.16 -16.06
CA GLU A 244 -2.88 9.27 -15.34
C GLU A 244 -3.26 10.44 -16.25
N MET A 245 -2.49 10.73 -17.29
CA MET A 245 -2.78 11.86 -18.18
C MET A 245 -4.07 11.67 -19.00
N LYS A 246 -4.60 10.45 -19.07
CA LYS A 246 -5.92 10.17 -19.65
C LYS A 246 -7.07 10.84 -18.88
N PHE A 247 -6.87 11.15 -17.60
CA PHE A 247 -7.86 11.73 -16.70
C PHE A 247 -7.69 13.26 -16.53
N GLY A 248 -6.99 13.92 -17.45
CA GLY A 248 -6.80 15.36 -17.46
C GLY A 248 -5.60 15.82 -16.62
N ASP A 249 -5.44 17.13 -16.55
CA ASP A 249 -4.27 17.82 -16.01
C ASP A 249 -4.47 18.41 -14.59
N GLN A 250 -5.53 18.00 -13.90
CA GLN A 250 -5.85 18.52 -12.58
C GLN A 250 -6.19 17.41 -11.58
N LEU A 251 -5.81 17.64 -10.33
CA LEU A 251 -6.09 16.81 -9.18
C LEU A 251 -6.69 17.61 -8.03
N PRO A 252 -7.50 17.01 -7.15
CA PRO A 252 -7.93 17.64 -5.91
C PRO A 252 -6.75 18.09 -5.04
N SER A 253 -6.88 19.23 -4.35
CA SER A 253 -5.85 19.81 -3.49
C SER A 253 -6.02 19.46 -2.00
N GLY A 254 -7.19 18.96 -1.59
CA GLY A 254 -7.58 18.86 -0.18
C GLY A 254 -6.64 18.03 0.69
N THR A 255 -6.21 16.86 0.22
CA THR A 255 -5.27 16.04 0.98
C THR A 255 -3.89 16.71 1.18
N TYR A 256 -3.46 17.57 0.27
CA TYR A 256 -2.25 18.38 0.44
C TYR A 256 -2.45 19.48 1.46
N ILE A 257 -3.63 20.13 1.46
CA ILE A 257 -4.03 21.13 2.47
C ILE A 257 -4.06 20.47 3.85
N ASP A 258 -4.70 19.32 3.97
CA ASP A 258 -4.81 18.57 5.22
C ASP A 258 -3.42 18.21 5.79
N MET A 259 -2.54 17.63 4.95
CA MET A 259 -1.19 17.30 5.39
C MET A 259 -0.31 18.51 5.69
N ALA A 260 -0.60 19.68 5.09
CA ALA A 260 0.16 20.91 5.37
C ALA A 260 -0.33 21.61 6.64
N ALA A 261 -1.65 21.62 6.92
CA ALA A 261 -2.25 22.52 7.91
C ALA A 261 -3.05 21.84 9.01
N ASN A 262 -3.56 20.62 8.80
CA ASN A 262 -4.59 20.02 9.66
C ASN A 262 -4.12 18.75 10.41
N LEU A 263 -2.85 18.34 10.27
CA LEU A 263 -2.31 17.20 11.03
C LEU A 263 -2.19 17.54 12.54
N PRO A 264 -2.47 16.58 13.45
CA PRO A 264 -2.93 15.22 13.17
C PRO A 264 -4.44 15.15 12.92
N ILE A 265 -4.85 14.34 11.93
CA ILE A 265 -6.27 14.10 11.60
C ILE A 265 -6.80 12.87 12.35
N VAL A 266 -5.95 11.89 12.58
CA VAL A 266 -6.30 10.62 13.21
C VAL A 266 -5.89 10.64 14.67
N ASP A 267 -6.81 10.30 15.55
CA ASP A 267 -6.55 10.00 16.95
C ASP A 267 -6.21 8.50 17.07
N PRO A 268 -4.94 8.12 17.32
CA PRO A 268 -4.54 6.73 17.38
C PRO A 268 -5.29 5.92 18.44
N THR A 269 -5.75 6.54 19.52
CA THR A 269 -6.49 5.85 20.61
C THR A 269 -7.86 5.34 20.17
N LYS A 270 -8.37 5.82 19.03
CA LYS A 270 -9.64 5.40 18.42
C LYS A 270 -9.50 4.36 17.33
N VAL A 271 -8.29 4.04 16.91
CA VAL A 271 -8.01 2.99 15.91
C VAL A 271 -7.93 1.65 16.62
N ARG A 272 -9.03 0.89 16.61
CA ARG A 272 -9.19 -0.34 17.41
C ARG A 272 -8.69 -1.61 16.72
N SER A 273 -8.61 -1.62 15.40
CA SER A 273 -8.12 -2.76 14.63
C SER A 273 -6.63 -3.02 14.86
N PRO A 274 -6.13 -4.25 14.63
CA PRO A 274 -4.70 -4.50 14.47
C PRO A 274 -4.09 -3.59 13.40
N VAL A 275 -2.86 -3.08 13.63
CA VAL A 275 -2.21 -2.12 12.74
C VAL A 275 -0.79 -2.56 12.37
N LEU A 276 -0.51 -2.61 11.06
CA LEU A 276 0.85 -2.63 10.52
C LEU A 276 1.19 -1.25 9.96
N MET A 277 2.25 -0.64 10.46
CA MET A 277 2.82 0.58 9.90
C MET A 277 4.06 0.23 9.07
N LEU A 278 4.11 0.70 7.83
CA LEU A 278 5.21 0.49 6.90
C LEU A 278 5.79 1.83 6.46
N ARG A 279 7.10 2.00 6.58
CA ARG A 279 7.84 3.17 6.13
C ARG A 279 8.99 2.77 5.22
N GLY A 280 9.15 3.43 4.09
CA GLY A 280 10.39 3.34 3.32
C GLY A 280 11.56 3.99 4.06
N GLU A 281 12.74 3.39 3.97
CA GLU A 281 13.97 3.92 4.61
C GLU A 281 14.19 5.40 4.31
N PHE A 282 13.95 5.79 3.05
CA PHE A 282 14.18 7.15 2.53
C PHE A 282 12.89 7.98 2.38
N ASP A 283 11.79 7.61 3.06
CA ASP A 283 10.53 8.35 2.96
C ASP A 283 10.65 9.74 3.62
N GLY A 284 10.52 10.79 2.83
CA GLY A 284 10.57 12.19 3.27
C GLY A 284 9.25 12.75 3.82
N ASN A 285 8.16 11.99 3.78
CA ASN A 285 6.84 12.44 4.26
C ASN A 285 6.61 12.23 5.76
N SER A 286 7.41 11.38 6.40
CA SER A 286 7.34 11.09 7.83
C SER A 286 8.71 10.81 8.40
N THR A 287 8.87 10.96 9.71
CA THR A 287 10.04 10.52 10.45
C THR A 287 9.71 9.29 11.30
N ASN A 288 10.72 8.54 11.74
CA ASN A 288 10.51 7.42 12.65
C ASN A 288 9.84 7.89 13.95
N ASP A 289 10.28 9.03 14.48
CA ASP A 289 9.73 9.58 15.74
C ASP A 289 8.26 9.96 15.61
N ASP A 290 7.86 10.57 14.48
CA ASP A 290 6.46 10.90 14.20
C ASP A 290 5.59 9.64 14.16
N LEU A 291 6.09 8.58 13.52
CA LEU A 291 5.36 7.31 13.41
C LEU A 291 5.37 6.51 14.73
N LEU A 292 6.46 6.52 15.48
CA LEU A 292 6.54 5.87 16.79
C LEU A 292 5.62 6.57 17.83
N ASP A 293 5.41 7.88 17.71
CA ASP A 293 4.45 8.60 18.54
C ASP A 293 3.02 8.10 18.26
N PHE A 294 2.63 7.88 17.02
CA PHE A 294 1.36 7.25 16.65
C PHE A 294 1.27 5.81 17.18
N TYR A 295 2.30 5.00 16.91
CA TYR A 295 2.38 3.58 17.25
C TYR A 295 2.19 3.31 18.75
N ARG A 296 2.83 4.12 19.60
CA ARG A 296 2.77 3.95 21.05
C ARG A 296 1.36 4.14 21.62
N GLN A 297 0.53 4.93 20.95
CA GLN A 297 -0.82 5.28 21.40
C GLN A 297 -1.90 4.34 20.86
N LEU A 298 -1.57 3.42 19.95
CA LEU A 298 -2.52 2.43 19.44
C LEU A 298 -3.00 1.51 20.59
N PRO A 299 -4.32 1.33 20.77
CA PRO A 299 -4.85 0.54 21.89
C PRO A 299 -4.72 -0.97 21.67
N ASN A 300 -4.66 -1.44 20.43
CA ASN A 300 -4.55 -2.86 20.12
C ASN A 300 -3.09 -3.32 20.26
N GLY A 301 -2.87 -4.41 20.99
CA GLY A 301 -1.55 -5.02 21.19
C GLY A 301 -0.97 -5.68 19.94
N ASP A 302 -1.83 -6.12 19.00
CA ASP A 302 -1.43 -6.60 17.67
C ASP A 302 -1.10 -5.41 16.76
N ARG A 303 0.10 -4.87 16.96
CA ARG A 303 0.61 -3.72 16.21
C ARG A 303 2.07 -3.92 15.85
N GLN A 304 2.42 -3.56 14.62
CA GLN A 304 3.75 -3.74 14.06
C GLN A 304 4.22 -2.44 13.40
N PHE A 305 5.53 -2.17 13.47
CA PHE A 305 6.19 -1.09 12.73
C PHE A 305 7.41 -1.64 12.01
N VAL A 306 7.44 -1.51 10.69
CA VAL A 306 8.48 -2.05 9.83
C VAL A 306 9.05 -0.94 8.95
N ILE A 307 10.39 -0.84 8.90
CA ILE A 307 11.11 0.00 7.96
C ILE A 307 11.57 -0.89 6.81
N LEU A 308 11.17 -0.52 5.59
CA LEU A 308 11.52 -1.26 4.37
C LEU A 308 12.87 -0.73 3.84
N PRO A 309 13.94 -1.57 3.82
CA PRO A 309 15.24 -1.14 3.36
C PRO A 309 15.24 -0.84 1.86
N GLN A 310 16.07 0.12 1.45
CA GLN A 310 16.23 0.51 0.05
C GLN A 310 14.90 0.81 -0.65
N THR A 311 13.98 1.46 0.06
CA THR A 311 12.72 1.98 -0.48
C THR A 311 12.50 3.42 -0.03
N ALA A 312 11.74 4.18 -0.82
CA ALA A 312 11.37 5.56 -0.51
C ALA A 312 9.84 5.67 -0.31
N HIS A 313 9.28 6.88 -0.35
CA HIS A 313 7.86 7.14 -0.13
C HIS A 313 6.93 6.25 -0.95
N SER A 314 7.27 6.02 -2.21
CA SER A 314 6.47 5.22 -3.14
C SER A 314 6.93 3.75 -3.17
N ALA A 315 7.01 3.09 -2.01
CA ALA A 315 7.57 1.76 -1.82
C ALA A 315 7.02 0.69 -2.79
N GLY A 316 5.73 0.77 -3.16
CA GLY A 316 5.09 -0.14 -4.10
C GLY A 316 5.62 -0.07 -5.54
N TYR A 317 6.37 0.98 -5.88
CA TYR A 317 7.00 1.14 -7.19
C TYR A 317 8.52 0.93 -7.17
N CYS A 318 9.13 0.82 -5.99
CA CYS A 318 10.56 0.57 -5.86
C CYS A 318 10.94 -0.81 -6.43
N SER A 319 12.20 -0.97 -6.79
CA SER A 319 12.76 -2.28 -7.20
C SER A 319 12.54 -3.34 -6.12
N ASN A 320 12.62 -2.95 -4.86
CA ASN A 320 12.41 -3.79 -3.68
C ASN A 320 10.94 -3.89 -3.21
N ARG A 321 9.96 -3.56 -4.06
CA ARG A 321 8.51 -3.60 -3.72
C ARG A 321 8.03 -4.94 -3.17
N HIS A 322 8.70 -6.04 -3.50
CA HIS A 322 8.39 -7.36 -2.96
C HIS A 322 8.50 -7.43 -1.44
N LEU A 323 9.39 -6.64 -0.81
CA LEU A 323 9.51 -6.57 0.66
C LEU A 323 8.21 -6.00 1.29
N LEU A 324 7.62 -4.99 0.64
CA LEU A 324 6.31 -4.46 1.02
C LEU A 324 5.24 -5.55 0.96
N TRP A 325 5.17 -6.28 -0.14
CA TRP A 325 4.14 -7.33 -0.32
C TRP A 325 4.29 -8.46 0.72
N TYR A 326 5.51 -8.89 1.02
CA TYR A 326 5.77 -9.90 2.06
C TYR A 326 5.35 -9.41 3.44
N ALA A 327 5.70 -8.20 3.82
CA ALA A 327 5.32 -7.63 5.11
C ALA A 327 3.79 -7.55 5.27
N VAL A 328 3.10 -7.04 4.23
CA VAL A 328 1.64 -6.97 4.21
C VAL A 328 1.01 -8.37 4.27
N LYS A 329 1.46 -9.30 3.41
CA LYS A 329 0.93 -10.67 3.39
C LYS A 329 1.03 -11.34 4.77
N ASN A 330 2.22 -11.29 5.39
CA ASN A 330 2.44 -11.92 6.69
C ASN A 330 1.49 -11.36 7.73
N PHE A 331 1.41 -10.04 7.85
CA PHE A 331 0.50 -9.39 8.80
C PHE A 331 -0.98 -9.75 8.57
N LEU A 332 -1.43 -9.79 7.31
CA LEU A 332 -2.84 -10.10 7.00
C LEU A 332 -3.18 -11.60 7.21
N SER A 333 -2.19 -12.48 7.19
CA SER A 333 -2.35 -13.94 7.35
C SER A 333 -2.16 -14.41 8.80
N GLU A 334 -1.75 -13.53 9.71
CA GLU A 334 -1.58 -13.88 11.12
C GLU A 334 -2.92 -14.21 11.77
N PRO A 335 -3.00 -15.28 12.59
CA PRO A 335 -4.16 -15.50 13.43
C PRO A 335 -4.35 -14.32 14.38
N ALA A 336 -5.60 -14.03 14.75
CA ALA A 336 -5.86 -13.01 15.76
C ALA A 336 -5.08 -13.34 17.05
N ALA A 337 -4.42 -12.33 17.63
CA ALA A 337 -3.76 -12.52 18.91
C ALA A 337 -4.80 -12.99 19.95
N THR A 338 -4.52 -14.07 20.64
CA THR A 338 -5.34 -14.50 21.78
C THR A 338 -5.15 -13.49 22.91
N ALA A 339 -6.25 -13.01 23.44
CA ALA A 339 -6.26 -12.07 24.57
C ALA A 339 -5.68 -12.71 25.85
#